data_efe872dd8c855b6311a6ae2da2ea89ea
#
_entry.id   efe872dd8c855b6311a6ae2da2ea89ea
#
_cell.length_a   1.000
_cell.length_b   1.000
_cell.length_c   1.000
_cell.angle_alpha   90.00
_cell.angle_beta   90.00
_cell.angle_gamma   90.00
#
_symmetry.space_group_name_H-M   'P 1'
#
loop_
_entity.id
_entity.type
_entity.pdbx_description
1 polymer ?
#
loop_
_entity_poly.entity_id
_entity_poly.type
_entity_poly.pdbx_seq_one_letter_code
_entity_poly.pdbx_strand_id
1 'polypeptide(L)'
;MSVKKICFAASSGGHYEQLMMLQPLMEEYNSFVVTEKTIYKSSVENKKMYYVSQVNRKEVSFIPRMILNLFKELYIFLKERPDVVITTGVLAIIPLCLFAKLFGKKLIYIESFAKVTSPTETGKLMYKFADRFYVQWGQMLEIYPDAVFLGGIY
;
A
#
# COMPACT_ATOMS: atom_id res chain seq x y z
N MET A 1 21.63 13.31 8.28
CA MET A 1 20.23 13.16 7.83
C MET A 1 19.61 11.99 8.57
N SER A 2 18.47 12.14 9.22
CA SER A 2 17.79 11.00 9.83
C SER A 2 17.35 10.03 8.72
N VAL A 3 17.69 8.75 8.88
CA VAL A 3 17.28 7.69 7.96
C VAL A 3 15.76 7.65 7.94
N LYS A 4 15.15 7.91 6.82
CA LYS A 4 13.69 7.85 6.68
C LYS A 4 13.22 6.41 6.85
N LYS A 5 12.17 6.23 7.64
CA LYS A 5 11.54 4.93 7.82
C LYS A 5 10.39 4.77 6.85
N ILE A 6 10.41 3.69 6.08
CA ILE A 6 9.42 3.44 5.02
C ILE A 6 8.55 2.24 5.39
N CYS A 7 7.24 2.42 5.30
CA CYS A 7 6.28 1.34 5.34
C CYS A 7 5.90 0.93 3.92
N PHE A 8 6.12 -0.33 3.59
CA PHE A 8 5.63 -0.93 2.35
C PHE A 8 4.35 -1.72 2.66
N ALA A 9 3.28 -1.42 1.97
CA ALA A 9 1.97 -2.00 2.29
C ALA A 9 1.22 -2.46 1.05
N ALA A 10 0.66 -3.66 1.11
CA ALA A 10 -0.23 -4.19 0.07
C ALA A 10 -1.17 -5.26 0.65
N SER A 11 -2.30 -5.48 -0.02
CA SER A 11 -3.07 -6.70 0.20
C SER A 11 -2.31 -7.92 -0.33
N SER A 12 -2.83 -9.09 -0.10
CA SER A 12 -2.29 -10.35 -0.63
C SER A 12 -2.45 -10.49 -2.15
N GLY A 13 -1.82 -11.50 -2.74
CA GLY A 13 -1.91 -11.82 -4.16
C GLY A 13 -1.10 -10.88 -5.04
N GLY A 14 -1.59 -10.55 -6.23
CA GLY A 14 -0.88 -9.77 -7.23
C GLY A 14 -0.41 -8.38 -6.77
N HIS A 15 -1.12 -7.76 -5.84
CA HIS A 15 -0.67 -6.50 -5.23
C HIS A 15 0.57 -6.70 -4.35
N TYR A 16 0.64 -7.80 -3.63
CA TYR A 16 1.83 -8.15 -2.86
C TYR A 16 3.02 -8.47 -3.77
N GLU A 17 2.79 -9.21 -4.85
CA GLU A 17 3.83 -9.52 -5.85
C GLU A 17 4.40 -8.25 -6.46
N GLN A 18 3.55 -7.30 -6.83
CA GLN A 18 3.99 -6.00 -7.32
C GLN A 18 4.79 -5.23 -6.25
N LEU A 19 4.37 -5.28 -4.99
CA LEU A 19 5.11 -4.66 -3.91
C LEU A 19 6.51 -5.27 -3.76
N MET A 20 6.65 -6.58 -3.98
CA MET A 20 7.95 -7.28 -3.90
C MET A 20 8.91 -6.88 -5.00
N MET A 21 8.45 -6.34 -6.12
CA MET A 21 9.34 -5.74 -7.13
C MET A 21 10.12 -4.53 -6.57
N LEU A 22 9.66 -3.95 -5.46
CA LEU A 22 10.35 -2.88 -4.74
C LEU A 22 11.33 -3.40 -3.68
N GLN A 23 11.64 -4.70 -3.64
CA GLN A 23 12.57 -5.27 -2.66
C GLN A 23 13.92 -4.55 -2.63
N PRO A 24 14.57 -4.18 -3.74
CA PRO A 24 15.81 -3.41 -3.70
C PRO A 24 15.68 -2.11 -2.91
N LEU A 25 14.55 -1.41 -3.05
CA LEU A 25 14.27 -0.20 -2.27
C LEU A 25 14.04 -0.52 -0.78
N MET A 26 13.41 -1.66 -0.48
CA MET A 26 13.25 -2.11 0.91
C MET A 26 14.59 -2.38 1.58
N GLU A 27 15.57 -2.90 0.84
CA GLU A 27 16.91 -3.19 1.34
C GLU A 27 17.72 -1.93 1.62
N GLU A 28 17.58 -0.92 0.77
CA GLU A 28 18.31 0.35 0.88
C GLU A 28 17.86 1.19 2.10
N TYR A 29 16.58 1.11 2.48
CA TYR A 29 16.01 1.93 3.54
C TYR A 29 15.66 1.14 4.81
N ASN A 30 15.63 1.86 5.93
CA ASN A 30 14.98 1.32 7.14
C ASN A 30 13.50 1.13 6.86
N SER A 31 13.06 -0.12 6.73
CA SER A 31 11.71 -0.41 6.25
C SER A 31 11.07 -1.60 6.96
N PHE A 32 9.75 -1.65 6.86
CA PHE A 32 8.92 -2.76 7.30
C PHE A 32 7.76 -2.96 6.33
N VAL A 33 7.13 -4.11 6.38
CA VAL A 33 6.05 -4.50 5.47
C VAL A 33 4.76 -4.75 6.24
N VAL A 34 3.64 -4.27 5.68
CA VAL A 34 2.28 -4.57 6.16
C VAL A 34 1.51 -5.25 5.03
N THR A 35 0.98 -6.44 5.29
CA THR A 35 0.19 -7.18 4.30
C THR A 35 -0.94 -7.97 4.95
N GLU A 36 -1.83 -8.52 4.15
CA GLU A 36 -2.88 -9.40 4.63
C GLU A 36 -2.33 -10.76 5.07
N LYS A 37 -2.90 -11.30 6.13
CA LYS A 37 -2.60 -12.67 6.59
C LYS A 37 -3.26 -13.65 5.64
N THR A 38 -2.46 -14.47 4.97
CA THR A 38 -2.91 -15.57 4.11
C THR A 38 -2.43 -16.91 4.65
N ILE A 39 -2.87 -18.01 4.02
CA ILE A 39 -2.40 -19.37 4.31
C ILE A 39 -0.90 -19.49 3.98
N TYR A 40 -0.45 -18.78 2.96
CA TYR A 40 0.96 -18.73 2.57
C TYR A 40 1.69 -17.68 3.40
N LYS A 41 2.80 -18.07 4.04
CA LYS A 41 3.65 -17.13 4.76
C LYS A 41 4.39 -16.24 3.76
N SER A 42 3.96 -15.01 3.65
CA SER A 42 4.74 -13.98 2.97
C SER A 42 5.85 -13.52 3.93
N SER A 43 7.08 -13.57 3.50
CA SER A 43 8.21 -13.04 4.29
C SER A 43 9.19 -12.34 3.36
N VAL A 44 9.74 -11.24 3.85
CA VAL A 44 10.87 -10.55 3.21
C VAL A 44 12.06 -10.74 4.15
N GLU A 45 13.17 -11.22 3.60
CA GLU A 45 14.36 -11.49 4.40
C GLU A 45 14.84 -10.22 5.13
N ASN A 46 15.15 -10.36 6.40
CA ASN A 46 15.64 -9.28 7.27
C ASN A 46 14.68 -8.09 7.42
N LYS A 47 13.40 -8.22 7.05
CA LYS A 47 12.39 -7.16 7.22
C LYS A 47 11.31 -7.57 8.20
N LYS A 48 10.88 -6.60 8.99
CA LYS A 48 9.78 -6.77 9.93
C LYS A 48 8.45 -6.82 9.17
N MET A 49 7.69 -7.88 9.43
CA MET A 49 6.40 -8.10 8.78
C MET A 49 5.25 -7.90 9.77
N TYR A 50 4.23 -7.19 9.36
CA TYR A 50 2.96 -7.07 10.05
C TYR A 50 1.84 -7.62 9.18
N TYR A 51 0.89 -8.30 9.80
CA TYR A 51 -0.23 -8.92 9.11
C TYR A 51 -1.54 -8.35 9.60
N VAL A 52 -2.38 -7.91 8.67
CA VAL A 52 -3.76 -7.49 8.92
C VAL A 52 -4.74 -8.56 8.46
N SER A 53 -6.00 -8.44 8.84
CA SER A 53 -7.03 -9.39 8.43
C SER A 53 -7.37 -9.18 6.97
N GLN A 54 -7.48 -10.27 6.23
CA GLN A 54 -7.99 -10.23 4.86
C GLN A 54 -9.45 -9.77 4.87
N VAL A 55 -9.79 -8.85 3.96
CA VAL A 55 -11.12 -8.28 3.84
C VAL A 55 -11.70 -8.49 2.45
N ASN A 56 -12.97 -8.87 2.41
CA ASN A 56 -13.74 -9.03 1.19
C ASN A 56 -15.08 -8.29 1.33
N ARG A 57 -15.35 -7.35 0.44
CA ARG A 57 -16.59 -6.53 0.45
C ARG A 57 -17.89 -7.35 0.38
N LYS A 58 -17.82 -8.56 -0.15
CA LYS A 58 -18.97 -9.45 -0.29
C LYS A 58 -19.27 -10.27 0.97
N GLU A 59 -18.39 -10.25 1.96
CA GLU A 59 -18.56 -11.00 3.19
C GLU A 59 -19.28 -10.18 4.25
N VAL A 60 -20.15 -10.83 5.02
CA VAL A 60 -20.83 -10.21 6.17
C VAL A 60 -19.83 -9.72 7.23
N SER A 61 -18.69 -10.38 7.33
CA SER A 61 -17.60 -10.02 8.25
C SER A 61 -16.75 -8.80 7.77
N PHE A 62 -17.11 -8.19 6.64
CA PHE A 62 -16.34 -7.07 6.07
C PHE A 62 -16.16 -5.90 7.06
N ILE A 63 -17.27 -5.39 7.61
CA ILE A 63 -17.23 -4.23 8.52
C ILE A 63 -16.48 -4.54 9.81
N PRO A 64 -16.78 -5.64 10.55
CA PRO A 64 -16.00 -6.01 11.72
C PRO A 64 -14.49 -6.16 11.46
N ARG A 65 -14.11 -6.79 10.34
CA ARG A 65 -12.69 -6.93 9.97
C ARG A 65 -12.04 -5.61 9.63
N MET A 66 -12.74 -4.70 8.95
CA MET A 66 -12.22 -3.36 8.67
C MET A 66 -11.99 -2.55 9.95
N ILE A 67 -12.90 -2.64 10.92
CA ILE A 67 -12.73 -2.01 12.24
C ILE A 67 -11.52 -2.59 12.97
N LEU A 68 -11.37 -3.92 12.97
CA LEU A 68 -10.21 -4.58 13.55
C LEU A 68 -8.90 -4.14 12.90
N ASN A 69 -8.87 -4.08 11.56
CA ASN A 69 -7.71 -3.60 10.81
C ASN A 69 -7.41 -2.13 11.13
N LEU A 70 -8.43 -1.28 11.24
CA LEU A 70 -8.27 0.13 11.63
C LEU A 70 -7.45 0.27 12.91
N PHE A 71 -7.83 -0.42 13.99
CA PHE A 71 -7.12 -0.36 15.27
C PHE A 71 -5.72 -0.98 15.19
N LYS A 72 -5.59 -2.08 14.47
CA LYS A 72 -4.30 -2.76 14.30
C LYS A 72 -3.31 -1.91 13.50
N GLU A 73 -3.77 -1.30 12.43
CA GLU A 73 -2.94 -0.42 11.59
C GLU A 73 -2.59 0.88 12.32
N LEU A 74 -3.51 1.42 13.11
CA LEU A 74 -3.20 2.55 13.99
C LEU A 74 -2.09 2.20 14.98
N TYR A 75 -2.19 1.03 15.64
CA TYR A 75 -1.15 0.55 16.53
C TYR A 75 0.21 0.40 15.82
N ILE A 76 0.23 -0.23 14.64
CA ILE A 76 1.44 -0.40 13.83
C ILE A 76 2.03 0.97 13.47
N PHE A 77 1.18 1.89 13.01
CA PHE A 77 1.59 3.23 12.60
C PHE A 77 2.22 4.02 13.75
N LEU A 78 1.59 4.03 14.91
CA LEU A 78 2.09 4.74 16.10
C LEU A 78 3.37 4.11 16.66
N LYS A 79 3.50 2.77 16.59
CA LYS A 79 4.67 2.03 17.03
C LYS A 79 5.87 2.25 16.11
N GLU A 80 5.66 2.11 14.82
CA GLU A 80 6.73 2.15 13.82
C GLU A 80 7.07 3.58 13.36
N ARG A 81 6.10 4.49 13.41
CA ARG A 81 6.23 5.90 13.03
C ARG A 81 6.89 6.09 11.66
N PRO A 82 6.34 5.53 10.59
CA PRO A 82 6.92 5.68 9.27
C PRO A 82 6.88 7.14 8.81
N ASP A 83 7.88 7.54 8.04
CA ASP A 83 7.92 8.86 7.38
C ASP A 83 7.26 8.81 6.01
N VAL A 84 7.27 7.63 5.38
CA VAL A 84 6.69 7.38 4.07
C VAL A 84 5.92 6.07 4.11
N VAL A 85 4.75 6.05 3.50
CA VAL A 85 3.98 4.82 3.18
C VAL A 85 3.97 4.65 1.67
N ILE A 86 4.43 3.51 1.18
CA ILE A 86 4.38 3.11 -0.22
C ILE A 86 3.43 1.92 -0.35
N THR A 87 2.46 2.03 -1.23
CA THR A 87 1.46 0.96 -1.40
C THR A 87 1.13 0.71 -2.87
N THR A 88 0.94 -0.56 -3.20
CA THR A 88 0.36 -1.03 -4.48
C THR A 88 -1.14 -1.31 -4.36
N GLY A 89 -1.77 -0.92 -3.25
CA GLY A 89 -3.18 -1.15 -2.91
C GLY A 89 -3.33 -2.31 -1.93
N VAL A 90 -4.44 -2.64 -1.45
CA VAL A 90 -5.83 -2.34 -1.73
C VAL A 90 -6.60 -2.09 -0.42
N LEU A 91 -7.84 -2.56 -0.39
CA LEU A 91 -8.88 -2.26 0.58
C LEU A 91 -8.46 -2.41 2.05
N ALA A 92 -7.77 -3.51 2.38
CA ALA A 92 -7.31 -3.77 3.76
C ALA A 92 -6.32 -2.74 4.29
N ILE A 93 -5.60 -2.03 3.41
CA ILE A 93 -4.52 -1.09 3.74
C ILE A 93 -4.99 0.37 3.71
N ILE A 94 -6.24 0.63 3.36
CA ILE A 94 -6.78 2.00 3.29
C ILE A 94 -6.60 2.75 4.62
N PRO A 95 -6.89 2.18 5.81
CA PRO A 95 -6.71 2.90 7.07
C PRO A 95 -5.26 3.36 7.28
N LEU A 96 -4.28 2.53 6.95
CA LEU A 96 -2.86 2.87 7.07
C LEU A 96 -2.49 4.07 6.18
N CYS A 97 -3.01 4.12 4.96
CA CYS A 97 -2.82 5.23 4.03
C CYS A 97 -3.43 6.53 4.57
N LEU A 98 -4.62 6.45 5.14
CA LEU A 98 -5.29 7.61 5.74
C LEU A 98 -4.55 8.11 6.98
N PHE A 99 -4.01 7.21 7.82
CA PHE A 99 -3.15 7.61 8.94
C PHE A 99 -1.89 8.32 8.47
N ALA A 100 -1.25 7.88 7.39
CA ALA A 100 -0.11 8.59 6.82
C ALA A 100 -0.47 10.06 6.54
N LYS A 101 -1.61 10.31 5.93
CA LYS A 101 -2.07 11.68 5.64
C LYS A 101 -2.46 12.45 6.90
N LEU A 102 -3.19 11.81 7.82
CA LEU A 102 -3.63 12.44 9.08
C LEU A 102 -2.44 12.88 9.94
N PHE A 103 -1.37 12.10 9.97
CA PHE A 103 -0.15 12.40 10.72
C PHE A 103 0.91 13.17 9.92
N GLY A 104 0.55 13.75 8.76
CA GLY A 104 1.44 14.58 7.94
C GLY A 104 2.60 13.82 7.31
N LYS A 105 2.47 12.51 7.14
CA LYS A 105 3.48 11.67 6.49
C LYS A 105 3.24 11.57 4.98
N LYS A 106 4.24 11.13 4.25
CA LYS A 106 4.15 11.00 2.80
C LYS A 106 3.47 9.69 2.40
N LEU A 107 2.55 9.78 1.44
CA LEU A 107 1.86 8.64 0.85
C LEU A 107 2.20 8.54 -0.64
N ILE A 108 2.76 7.41 -1.02
CA ILE A 108 3.05 7.05 -2.41
C ILE A 108 2.14 5.88 -2.77
N TYR A 109 1.34 6.06 -3.81
CA TYR A 109 0.47 5.03 -4.33
C TYR A 109 0.91 4.61 -5.73
N ILE A 110 0.93 3.31 -5.98
CA ILE A 110 1.22 2.72 -7.29
C ILE A 110 -0.02 1.96 -7.73
N GLU A 111 -0.64 2.39 -8.82
CA GLU A 111 -1.83 1.73 -9.37
C GLU A 111 -1.48 0.34 -9.91
N SER A 112 -2.45 -0.55 -9.88
CA SER A 112 -2.26 -1.95 -10.26
C SER A 112 -1.79 -2.11 -11.71
N PHE A 113 -0.80 -2.96 -11.94
CA PHE A 113 -0.33 -3.33 -13.28
C PHE A 113 -1.45 -3.94 -14.14
N ALA A 114 -2.39 -4.65 -13.52
CA ALA A 114 -3.55 -5.21 -14.21
C ALA A 114 -4.55 -4.16 -14.73
N LYS A 115 -4.32 -2.87 -14.40
CA LYS A 115 -5.21 -1.76 -14.79
C LYS A 115 -4.60 -0.93 -15.90
N VAL A 116 -4.95 -1.30 -17.13
CA VAL A 116 -4.44 -0.64 -18.35
C VAL A 116 -5.29 0.56 -18.77
N THR A 117 -6.61 0.43 -18.71
CA THR A 117 -7.56 1.43 -19.21
C THR A 117 -8.71 1.73 -18.24
N SER A 118 -8.66 1.17 -17.04
CA SER A 118 -9.69 1.38 -16.02
C SER A 118 -9.08 1.44 -14.62
N PRO A 119 -9.55 2.35 -13.76
CA PRO A 119 -9.01 2.52 -12.42
C PRO A 119 -9.48 1.42 -11.47
N THR A 120 -8.71 1.18 -10.38
CA THR A 120 -9.25 0.49 -9.21
C THR A 120 -10.09 1.46 -8.36
N GLU A 121 -11.05 0.94 -7.60
CA GLU A 121 -11.82 1.79 -6.67
C GLU A 121 -10.92 2.38 -5.57
N THR A 122 -9.93 1.61 -5.13
CA THR A 122 -8.92 2.12 -4.18
C THR A 122 -8.04 3.19 -4.82
N GLY A 123 -7.64 3.01 -6.08
CA GLY A 123 -6.87 4.00 -6.83
C GLY A 123 -7.61 5.33 -6.96
N LYS A 124 -8.90 5.31 -7.31
CA LYS A 124 -9.74 6.53 -7.35
C LYS A 124 -9.75 7.27 -6.01
N LEU A 125 -9.81 6.53 -4.90
CA LEU A 125 -9.78 7.11 -3.56
C LEU A 125 -8.39 7.68 -3.25
N MET A 126 -7.35 6.90 -3.46
CA MET A 126 -5.97 7.28 -3.13
C MET A 126 -5.44 8.42 -4.01
N TYR A 127 -5.91 8.56 -5.23
CA TYR A 127 -5.56 9.67 -6.12
C TYR A 127 -5.83 11.05 -5.50
N LYS A 128 -6.86 11.13 -4.63
CA LYS A 128 -7.21 12.38 -3.92
C LYS A 128 -6.27 12.71 -2.75
N PHE A 129 -5.55 11.73 -2.23
CA PHE A 129 -4.80 11.86 -0.98
C PHE A 129 -3.29 11.61 -1.14
N ALA A 130 -2.86 10.85 -2.14
CA ALA A 130 -1.46 10.50 -2.33
C ALA A 130 -0.60 11.74 -2.66
N ASP A 131 0.56 11.83 -2.05
CA ASP A 131 1.56 12.85 -2.38
C ASP A 131 2.24 12.57 -3.72
N ARG A 132 2.31 11.29 -4.10
CA ARG A 132 2.73 10.80 -5.41
C ARG A 132 1.85 9.64 -5.81
N PHE A 133 1.36 9.68 -7.03
CA PHE A 133 0.54 8.64 -7.62
C PHE A 133 1.21 8.15 -8.90
N TYR A 134 1.56 6.88 -8.94
CA TYR A 134 2.20 6.28 -10.09
C TYR A 134 1.22 5.38 -10.83
N VAL A 135 1.27 5.44 -12.15
CA VAL A 135 0.56 4.52 -13.05
C VAL A 135 1.58 3.70 -13.83
N GLN A 136 1.21 2.49 -14.19
CA GLN A 136 2.11 1.55 -14.85
C GLN A 136 1.86 1.46 -16.37
N TRP A 137 0.84 2.18 -16.85
CA TRP A 137 0.47 2.27 -18.26
C TRP A 137 0.21 3.73 -18.63
N GLY A 138 0.74 4.16 -19.78
CA GLY A 138 0.59 5.55 -20.23
C GLY A 138 -0.88 5.95 -20.46
N GLN A 139 -1.74 5.00 -20.85
CA GLN A 139 -3.18 5.22 -21.05
C GLN A 139 -3.89 5.64 -19.76
N MET A 140 -3.36 5.27 -18.60
CA MET A 140 -3.93 5.65 -17.31
C MET A 140 -3.79 7.16 -17.02
N LEU A 141 -2.95 7.89 -17.74
CA LEU A 141 -2.85 9.35 -17.63
C LEU A 141 -4.12 10.07 -18.13
N GLU A 142 -4.92 9.42 -18.98
CA GLU A 142 -6.23 9.94 -19.38
C GLU A 142 -7.22 9.95 -18.20
N ILE A 143 -7.05 9.02 -17.25
CA ILE A 143 -7.90 8.87 -16.06
C ILE A 143 -7.31 9.64 -14.86
N TYR A 144 -6.01 9.64 -14.76
CA TYR A 144 -5.24 10.26 -13.69
C TYR A 144 -4.22 11.26 -14.26
N PRO A 145 -4.67 12.47 -14.68
CA PRO A 145 -3.81 13.43 -15.41
C PRO A 145 -2.57 13.88 -14.63
N ASP A 146 -2.66 13.95 -13.29
CA ASP A 146 -1.54 14.36 -12.43
C ASP A 146 -0.68 13.18 -11.96
N ALA A 147 -0.96 11.96 -12.44
CA ALA A 147 -0.16 10.79 -12.11
C ALA A 147 1.19 10.81 -12.84
N VAL A 148 2.13 10.05 -12.31
CA VAL A 148 3.46 9.89 -12.90
C VAL A 148 3.53 8.53 -13.60
N PHE A 149 3.93 8.52 -14.86
CA PHE A 149 4.22 7.31 -15.62
C PHE A 149 5.73 7.21 -15.88
N LEU A 150 6.36 6.16 -15.38
CA LEU A 150 7.77 5.85 -15.57
C LEU A 150 8.00 4.44 -16.15
N GLY A 151 6.95 3.82 -16.64
CA GLY A 151 6.94 2.41 -17.04
C GLY A 151 6.33 1.49 -16.00
N GLY A 152 6.34 0.20 -16.28
CA GLY A 152 5.87 -0.83 -15.36
C GLY A 152 6.89 -1.15 -14.26
N ILE A 153 6.40 -1.70 -13.16
CA ILE A 153 7.21 -2.10 -12.01
C ILE A 153 7.86 -3.49 -12.20
N TYR A 154 7.42 -4.24 -13.21
CA TYR A 154 7.96 -5.54 -13.59
C TYR A 154 9.15 -5.41 -14.54
#